data_bce5ace85792f56e13f37f87ba628bf1
#
_entry.id   bce5ace85792f56e13f37f87ba628bf1
#
_cell.length_a   1.000
_cell.length_b   1.000
_cell.length_c   1.000
_cell.angle_alpha   90.00
_cell.angle_beta   90.00
_cell.angle_gamma   90.00
#
_symmetry.space_group_name_H-M   'P 1'
#
loop_
_entity.id
_entity.type
_entity.pdbx_description
1 polymer ?
#
loop_
_entity_poly.entity_id
_entity_poly.type
_entity_poly.pdbx_seq_one_letter_code
_entity_poly.pdbx_strand_id
1 'polypeptide(L)'
;MSILLGALAWLATPANWLGESGILTRSAQHLGLTALIVTLAALIAVPLGTWIGHTGRGRWLVSATGAARAVPTLGVLTLAGLWLGIGLAAPTLALLVLAIPPLLSATYSGIASTPRATVDAARAIGLTEKQVLAQVEAPHAAGLVAAGVRSATLQ
;
A
#
# COMPACT_ATOMS: atom_id res chain seq x y z
N MET A 1 37.93 3.35 -5.78
CA MET A 1 38.13 1.88 -5.95
C MET A 1 38.16 1.12 -4.62
N SER A 2 38.73 1.69 -3.54
CA SER A 2 38.78 1.02 -2.21
C SER A 2 37.44 0.75 -1.54
N ILE A 3 36.46 1.64 -1.67
CA ILE A 3 35.13 1.49 -1.06
C ILE A 3 34.34 0.32 -1.67
N LEU A 4 34.38 0.16 -2.99
CA LEU A 4 33.71 -0.95 -3.70
C LEU A 4 34.32 -2.30 -3.34
N LEU A 5 35.65 -2.37 -3.28
CA LEU A 5 36.36 -3.60 -2.87
C LEU A 5 36.06 -3.95 -1.41
N GLY A 6 36.01 -2.94 -0.52
CA GLY A 6 35.63 -3.13 0.87
C GLY A 6 34.19 -3.65 1.02
N ALA A 7 33.24 -3.08 0.25
CA ALA A 7 31.85 -3.55 0.25
C ALA A 7 31.70 -4.99 -0.25
N LEU A 8 32.42 -5.34 -1.33
CA LEU A 8 32.42 -6.70 -1.86
C LEU A 8 33.02 -7.71 -0.86
N ALA A 9 34.14 -7.34 -0.22
CA ALA A 9 34.75 -8.19 0.81
C ALA A 9 33.82 -8.38 2.01
N TRP A 10 33.11 -7.32 2.43
CA TRP A 10 32.14 -7.40 3.50
C TRP A 10 30.96 -8.31 3.14
N LEU A 11 30.41 -8.19 1.93
CA LEU A 11 29.34 -9.05 1.42
C LEU A 11 29.79 -10.50 1.25
N ALA A 12 31.06 -10.74 0.91
CA ALA A 12 31.63 -12.09 0.76
C ALA A 12 31.88 -12.80 2.11
N THR A 13 31.80 -12.08 3.24
CA THR A 13 32.09 -12.63 4.55
C THR A 13 30.83 -13.31 5.12
N PRO A 14 30.82 -14.67 5.32
CA PRO A 14 29.62 -15.41 5.78
C PRO A 14 29.10 -14.93 7.14
N ALA A 15 29.95 -14.44 8.03
CA ALA A 15 29.56 -13.93 9.34
C ALA A 15 28.62 -12.72 9.26
N ASN A 16 28.63 -11.96 8.15
CA ASN A 16 27.71 -10.82 7.97
C ASN A 16 26.32 -11.23 7.53
N TRP A 17 26.15 -12.47 7.11
CA TRP A 17 24.84 -12.98 6.65
C TRP A 17 24.01 -13.60 7.78
N LEU A 18 24.66 -14.15 8.80
CA LEU A 18 24.06 -14.92 9.88
C LEU A 18 24.09 -14.16 11.22
N GLY A 19 23.26 -14.59 12.17
CA GLY A 19 23.17 -13.98 13.51
C GLY A 19 22.07 -12.92 13.60
N GLU A 20 21.89 -12.37 14.81
CA GLU A 20 20.81 -11.42 15.13
C GLU A 20 20.88 -10.11 14.33
N SER A 21 22.07 -9.66 13.97
CA SER A 21 22.31 -8.47 13.14
C SER A 21 22.70 -8.80 11.69
N GLY A 22 22.65 -10.08 11.30
CA GLY A 22 23.01 -10.55 9.98
C GLY A 22 22.04 -10.07 8.88
N ILE A 23 22.53 -10.03 7.63
CA ILE A 23 21.75 -9.58 6.47
C ILE A 23 20.44 -10.35 6.35
N LEU A 24 20.46 -11.68 6.49
CA LEU A 24 19.26 -12.51 6.36
C LEU A 24 18.21 -12.16 7.42
N THR A 25 18.63 -12.01 8.68
CA THR A 25 17.73 -11.65 9.78
C THR A 25 17.12 -10.27 9.57
N ARG A 26 17.93 -9.29 9.18
CA ARG A 26 17.44 -7.91 8.91
C ARG A 26 16.54 -7.86 7.70
N SER A 27 16.85 -8.61 6.65
CA SER A 27 15.99 -8.71 5.45
C SER A 27 14.65 -9.36 5.79
N ALA A 28 14.65 -10.44 6.58
CA ALA A 28 13.41 -11.10 7.02
C ALA A 28 12.54 -10.18 7.88
N GLN A 29 13.15 -9.44 8.83
CA GLN A 29 12.47 -8.45 9.66
C GLN A 29 11.85 -7.32 8.79
N HIS A 30 12.62 -6.81 7.83
CA HIS A 30 12.14 -5.78 6.92
C HIS A 30 10.97 -6.26 6.06
N LEU A 31 11.09 -7.43 5.44
CA LEU A 31 10.01 -8.02 4.63
C LEU A 31 8.77 -8.31 5.47
N GLY A 32 8.94 -8.83 6.69
CA GLY A 32 7.84 -9.09 7.61
C GLY A 32 7.10 -7.81 8.01
N LEU A 33 7.83 -6.74 8.33
CA LEU A 33 7.25 -5.44 8.67
C LEU A 33 6.54 -4.82 7.45
N THR A 34 7.16 -4.87 6.28
CA THR A 34 6.56 -4.39 5.04
C THR A 34 5.26 -5.14 4.72
N ALA A 35 5.28 -6.47 4.80
CA ALA A 35 4.09 -7.28 4.57
C ALA A 35 2.97 -6.95 5.56
N LEU A 36 3.30 -6.76 6.84
CA LEU A 36 2.34 -6.37 7.87
C LEU A 36 1.70 -5.02 7.54
N ILE A 37 2.53 -4.00 7.25
CA ILE A 37 2.05 -2.64 6.98
C ILE A 37 1.18 -2.60 5.72
N VAL A 38 1.63 -3.23 4.64
CA VAL A 38 0.87 -3.27 3.37
C VAL A 38 -0.45 -4.02 3.55
N THR A 39 -0.45 -5.11 4.31
CA THR A 39 -1.68 -5.87 4.62
C THR A 39 -2.66 -5.03 5.43
N LEU A 40 -2.21 -4.35 6.50
CA LEU A 40 -3.05 -3.47 7.30
C LEU A 40 -3.58 -2.29 6.47
N ALA A 41 -2.74 -1.69 5.63
CA ALA A 41 -3.16 -0.63 4.71
C ALA A 41 -4.21 -1.15 3.71
N ALA A 42 -4.03 -2.37 3.17
CA ALA A 42 -4.96 -2.97 2.24
C ALA A 42 -6.32 -3.28 2.88
N LEU A 43 -6.33 -3.78 4.12
CA LEU A 43 -7.56 -4.04 4.88
C LEU A 43 -8.41 -2.78 5.09
N ILE A 44 -7.80 -1.61 5.08
CA ILE A 44 -8.49 -0.31 5.20
C ILE A 44 -8.78 0.27 3.81
N ALA A 45 -7.75 0.39 2.99
CA ALA A 45 -7.80 1.14 1.74
C ALA A 45 -8.62 0.43 0.64
N VAL A 46 -8.53 -0.91 0.56
CA VAL A 46 -9.26 -1.66 -0.49
C VAL A 46 -10.77 -1.61 -0.27
N PRO A 47 -11.33 -1.93 0.91
CA PRO A 47 -12.77 -1.81 1.13
C PRO A 47 -13.28 -0.38 0.94
N LEU A 48 -12.56 0.63 1.45
CA LEU A 48 -12.95 2.03 1.29
C LEU A 48 -12.90 2.49 -0.16
N GLY A 49 -11.82 2.18 -0.88
CA GLY A 49 -11.66 2.52 -2.29
C GLY A 49 -12.71 1.85 -3.17
N THR A 50 -13.01 0.59 -2.89
CA THR A 50 -14.07 -0.18 -3.54
C THR A 50 -15.44 0.45 -3.30
N TRP A 51 -15.77 0.76 -2.05
CA TRP A 51 -17.03 1.41 -1.71
C TRP A 51 -17.18 2.78 -2.39
N ILE A 52 -16.15 3.61 -2.36
CA ILE A 52 -16.15 4.94 -3.00
C ILE A 52 -16.28 4.80 -4.53
N GLY A 53 -15.53 3.87 -5.13
CA GLY A 53 -15.54 3.63 -6.58
C GLY A 53 -16.90 3.14 -7.08
N HIS A 54 -17.47 2.16 -6.41
CA HIS A 54 -18.75 1.56 -6.76
C HIS A 54 -19.95 2.51 -6.54
N THR A 55 -19.98 3.22 -5.39
CA THR A 55 -21.11 4.09 -5.04
C THR A 55 -20.99 5.52 -5.55
N GLY A 56 -19.79 5.95 -5.90
CA GLY A 56 -19.47 7.34 -6.23
C GLY A 56 -19.54 8.31 -5.04
N ARG A 57 -19.80 7.80 -3.82
CA ARG A 57 -19.89 8.60 -2.58
C ARG A 57 -18.53 8.72 -1.91
N GLY A 58 -18.27 9.86 -1.26
CA GLY A 58 -17.04 10.07 -0.50
C GLY A 58 -15.78 10.33 -1.36
N ARG A 59 -15.92 10.77 -2.61
CA ARG A 59 -14.77 11.13 -3.50
C ARG A 59 -13.82 12.15 -2.90
N TRP A 60 -14.30 13.00 -2.01
CA TRP A 60 -13.48 13.96 -1.30
C TRP A 60 -12.38 13.29 -0.46
N LEU A 61 -12.63 12.08 0.08
CA LEU A 61 -11.62 11.29 0.79
C LEU A 61 -10.44 10.95 -0.12
N VAL A 62 -10.70 10.55 -1.37
CA VAL A 62 -9.63 10.26 -2.34
C VAL A 62 -8.82 11.51 -2.66
N SER A 63 -9.50 12.66 -2.81
CA SER A 63 -8.81 13.94 -3.03
C SER A 63 -7.98 14.36 -1.81
N ALA A 64 -8.51 14.19 -0.61
CA ALA A 64 -7.81 14.49 0.64
C ALA A 64 -6.56 13.60 0.83
N THR A 65 -6.67 12.30 0.53
CA THR A 65 -5.50 11.39 0.58
C THR A 65 -4.46 11.70 -0.50
N GLY A 66 -4.89 12.25 -1.65
CA GLY A 66 -3.99 12.77 -2.68
C GLY A 66 -3.13 13.93 -2.15
N ALA A 67 -3.74 14.86 -1.40
CA ALA A 67 -3.03 15.97 -0.75
C ALA A 67 -2.05 15.48 0.34
N ALA A 68 -2.36 14.37 1.02
CA ALA A 68 -1.48 13.79 2.03
C ALA A 68 -0.10 13.33 1.45
N ARG A 69 0.00 13.09 0.15
CA ARG A 69 1.28 12.80 -0.52
C ARG A 69 2.25 13.99 -0.55
N ALA A 70 1.76 15.21 -0.34
CA ALA A 70 2.61 16.39 -0.23
C ALA A 70 3.28 16.52 1.15
N VAL A 71 2.86 15.71 2.13
CA VAL A 71 3.46 15.73 3.47
C VAL A 71 4.82 15.01 3.43
N PRO A 72 5.91 15.65 3.91
CA PRO A 72 7.22 15.03 3.93
C PRO A 72 7.22 13.76 4.81
N THR A 73 7.63 12.61 4.23
CA THR A 73 7.67 11.32 4.95
C THR A 73 8.50 11.39 6.22
N LEU A 74 9.66 12.05 6.15
CA LEU A 74 10.52 12.28 7.31
C LEU A 74 9.84 13.11 8.40
N GLY A 75 9.00 14.09 8.03
CA GLY A 75 8.22 14.87 8.99
C GLY A 75 7.22 14.01 9.76
N VAL A 76 6.48 13.15 9.05
CA VAL A 76 5.53 12.21 9.67
C VAL A 76 6.26 11.26 10.62
N LEU A 77 7.39 10.69 10.17
CA LEU A 77 8.19 9.77 10.99
C LEU A 77 8.74 10.45 12.25
N THR A 78 9.25 11.69 12.10
CA THR A 78 9.77 12.46 13.23
C THR A 78 8.67 12.78 14.24
N LEU A 79 7.51 13.25 13.80
CA LEU A 79 6.37 13.52 14.67
C LEU A 79 5.88 12.26 15.38
N ALA A 80 5.77 11.13 14.65
CA ALA A 80 5.41 9.86 15.24
C ALA A 80 6.44 9.41 16.28
N GLY A 81 7.74 9.61 16.03
CA GLY A 81 8.82 9.29 16.95
C GLY A 81 8.81 10.15 18.21
N LEU A 82 8.52 11.45 18.08
CA LEU A 82 8.37 12.36 19.21
C LEU A 82 7.18 12.01 20.09
N TRP A 83 6.11 11.47 19.51
CA TRP A 83 4.86 11.17 20.22
C TRP A 83 4.88 9.76 20.84
N LEU A 84 5.39 8.77 20.12
CA LEU A 84 5.38 7.36 20.52
C LEU A 84 6.71 6.88 21.12
N GLY A 85 7.75 7.73 21.08
CA GLY A 85 9.07 7.37 21.56
C GLY A 85 9.88 6.50 20.59
N ILE A 86 11.03 6.00 21.10
CA ILE A 86 11.95 5.15 20.33
C ILE A 86 11.41 3.72 20.31
N GLY A 87 11.23 3.15 19.12
CA GLY A 87 10.76 1.77 18.95
C GLY A 87 10.14 1.54 17.58
N LEU A 88 9.55 0.36 17.37
CA LEU A 88 8.89 0.00 16.10
C LEU A 88 7.51 0.63 15.90
N ALA A 89 6.88 1.13 16.97
CA ALA A 89 5.53 1.69 16.90
C ALA A 89 5.46 2.95 16.02
N ALA A 90 6.41 3.87 16.20
CA ALA A 90 6.46 5.11 15.43
C ALA A 90 6.62 4.88 13.92
N PRO A 91 7.64 4.13 13.44
CA PRO A 91 7.78 3.85 12.01
C PRO A 91 6.60 3.03 11.46
N THR A 92 6.06 2.07 12.22
CA THR A 92 4.91 1.27 11.77
C THR A 92 3.69 2.16 11.53
N LEU A 93 3.36 3.06 12.46
CA LEU A 93 2.23 3.96 12.30
C LEU A 93 2.45 4.96 11.15
N ALA A 94 3.64 5.54 11.07
CA ALA A 94 3.97 6.49 10.00
C ALA A 94 3.86 5.85 8.61
N LEU A 95 4.45 4.66 8.44
CA LEU A 95 4.40 3.92 7.18
C LEU A 95 2.98 3.45 6.84
N LEU A 96 2.18 3.05 7.84
CA LEU A 96 0.78 2.70 7.64
C LEU A 96 -0.02 3.89 7.08
N VAL A 97 0.13 5.07 7.68
CA VAL A 97 -0.52 6.31 7.23
C VAL A 97 -0.10 6.66 5.80
N LEU A 98 1.16 6.45 5.45
CA LEU A 98 1.70 6.75 4.12
C LEU A 98 1.30 5.71 3.06
N ALA A 99 1.10 4.44 3.45
CA ALA A 99 0.72 3.36 2.53
C ALA A 99 -0.77 3.40 2.11
N ILE A 100 -1.65 3.95 2.94
CA ILE A 100 -3.10 4.02 2.67
C ILE A 100 -3.42 4.85 1.41
N PRO A 101 -2.92 6.10 1.22
CA PRO A 101 -3.28 6.95 0.09
C PRO A 101 -3.06 6.35 -1.30
N PRO A 102 -1.89 5.77 -1.63
CA PRO A 102 -1.67 5.19 -2.95
C PRO A 102 -2.61 4.01 -3.22
N LEU A 103 -2.84 3.18 -2.20
CA LEU A 103 -3.67 1.99 -2.33
C LEU A 103 -5.16 2.35 -2.44
N LEU A 104 -5.63 3.31 -1.65
CA LEU A 104 -7.00 3.84 -1.73
C LEU A 104 -7.28 4.45 -3.11
N SER A 105 -6.38 5.31 -3.58
CA SER A 105 -6.51 5.98 -4.88
C SER A 105 -6.51 4.98 -6.04
N ALA A 106 -5.63 3.98 -6.01
CA ALA A 106 -5.55 2.95 -7.04
C ALA A 106 -6.81 2.07 -7.06
N THR A 107 -7.29 1.66 -5.88
CA THR A 107 -8.52 0.85 -5.77
C THR A 107 -9.75 1.64 -6.26
N TYR A 108 -9.89 2.88 -5.79
CA TYR A 108 -10.96 3.76 -6.26
C TYR A 108 -10.92 3.91 -7.79
N SER A 109 -9.76 4.25 -8.34
CA SER A 109 -9.61 4.44 -9.78
C SER A 109 -9.88 3.17 -10.57
N GLY A 110 -9.47 2.02 -10.05
CA GLY A 110 -9.73 0.73 -10.66
C GLY A 110 -11.21 0.42 -10.80
N ILE A 111 -11.95 0.57 -9.72
CA ILE A 111 -13.40 0.35 -9.70
C ILE A 111 -14.14 1.40 -10.56
N ALA A 112 -13.79 2.69 -10.39
CA ALA A 112 -14.46 3.80 -11.09
C ALA A 112 -14.16 3.83 -12.60
N SER A 113 -13.09 3.17 -13.06
CA SER A 113 -12.73 3.07 -14.48
C SER A 113 -13.53 2.03 -15.26
N THR A 114 -14.32 1.20 -14.59
CA THR A 114 -15.17 0.22 -15.27
C THR A 114 -16.18 0.94 -16.17
N PRO A 115 -16.25 0.60 -17.48
CA PRO A 115 -17.16 1.27 -18.39
C PRO A 115 -18.61 1.16 -17.94
N ARG A 116 -19.31 2.30 -17.87
CA ARG A 116 -20.71 2.35 -17.41
C ARG A 116 -21.61 1.43 -18.22
N ALA A 117 -21.43 1.35 -19.53
CA ALA A 117 -22.17 0.46 -20.40
C ALA A 117 -22.06 -1.02 -19.97
N THR A 118 -20.87 -1.45 -19.51
CA THR A 118 -20.65 -2.82 -19.00
C THR A 118 -21.38 -3.05 -17.68
N VAL A 119 -21.35 -2.08 -16.78
CA VAL A 119 -22.06 -2.12 -15.51
C VAL A 119 -23.58 -2.15 -15.72
N ASP A 120 -24.08 -1.30 -16.62
CA ASP A 120 -25.51 -1.22 -16.93
C ASP A 120 -26.01 -2.50 -17.64
N ALA A 121 -25.21 -3.07 -18.55
CA ALA A 121 -25.51 -4.35 -19.18
C ALA A 121 -25.60 -5.50 -18.14
N ALA A 122 -24.68 -5.53 -17.16
CA ALA A 122 -24.71 -6.52 -16.09
C ALA A 122 -25.98 -6.40 -15.22
N ARG A 123 -26.40 -5.17 -14.92
CA ARG A 123 -27.66 -4.91 -14.21
C ARG A 123 -28.88 -5.31 -15.04
N ALA A 124 -28.86 -5.04 -16.36
CA ALA A 124 -29.97 -5.37 -17.27
C ALA A 124 -30.22 -6.88 -17.36
N ILE A 125 -29.19 -7.71 -17.23
CA ILE A 125 -29.32 -9.18 -17.17
C ILE A 125 -29.64 -9.72 -15.77
N GLY A 126 -29.88 -8.83 -14.78
CA GLY A 126 -30.37 -9.19 -13.45
C GLY A 126 -29.28 -9.41 -12.40
N LEU A 127 -28.04 -9.01 -12.60
CA LEU A 127 -27.03 -9.06 -11.56
C LEU A 127 -27.34 -8.07 -10.43
N THR A 128 -27.25 -8.55 -9.20
CA THR A 128 -27.32 -7.69 -8.01
C THR A 128 -26.05 -6.82 -7.89
N GLU A 129 -26.13 -5.72 -7.16
CA GLU A 129 -24.96 -4.82 -6.96
C GLU A 129 -23.71 -5.54 -6.42
N LYS A 130 -23.91 -6.53 -5.53
CA LYS A 130 -22.80 -7.37 -5.05
C LYS A 130 -22.17 -8.22 -6.16
N GLN A 131 -22.98 -8.75 -7.06
CA GLN A 131 -22.52 -9.53 -8.20
C GLN A 131 -21.85 -8.63 -9.26
N VAL A 132 -22.40 -7.44 -9.52
CA VAL A 132 -21.76 -6.43 -10.37
C VAL A 132 -20.38 -6.08 -9.83
N LEU A 133 -20.29 -5.78 -8.54
CA LEU A 133 -19.00 -5.48 -7.91
C LEU A 133 -18.01 -6.65 -8.04
N ALA A 134 -18.43 -7.86 -7.67
CA ALA A 134 -17.52 -9.01 -7.59
C ALA A 134 -17.15 -9.60 -8.96
N GLN A 135 -18.06 -9.57 -9.95
CA GLN A 135 -17.89 -10.27 -11.22
C GLN A 135 -17.50 -9.33 -12.37
N VAL A 136 -17.72 -8.02 -12.22
CA VAL A 136 -17.47 -7.03 -13.27
C VAL A 136 -16.41 -6.01 -12.83
N GLU A 137 -16.68 -5.26 -11.77
CA GLU A 137 -15.82 -4.16 -11.37
C GLU A 137 -14.50 -4.62 -10.71
N ALA A 138 -14.56 -5.58 -9.78
CA ALA A 138 -13.36 -6.04 -9.07
C ALA A 138 -12.34 -6.73 -9.98
N PRO A 139 -12.72 -7.64 -10.91
CA PRO A 139 -11.78 -8.18 -11.89
C PRO A 139 -11.17 -7.10 -12.79
N HIS A 140 -11.99 -6.11 -13.23
CA HIS A 140 -11.50 -4.98 -14.02
C HIS A 140 -10.48 -4.12 -13.25
N ALA A 141 -10.72 -3.92 -11.96
CA ALA A 141 -9.87 -3.13 -11.08
C ALA A 141 -8.56 -3.84 -10.66
N ALA A 142 -8.46 -5.16 -10.80
CA ALA A 142 -7.37 -5.96 -10.22
C ALA A 142 -5.97 -5.47 -10.60
N GLY A 143 -5.76 -5.06 -11.86
CA GLY A 143 -4.48 -4.54 -12.32
C GLY A 143 -4.09 -3.22 -11.63
N LEU A 144 -5.04 -2.31 -11.45
CA LEU A 144 -4.80 -1.04 -10.75
C LEU A 144 -4.62 -1.24 -9.25
N VAL A 145 -5.35 -2.16 -8.64
CA VAL A 145 -5.15 -2.53 -7.22
C VAL A 145 -3.75 -3.11 -7.02
N ALA A 146 -3.29 -4.01 -7.87
CA ALA A 146 -1.94 -4.54 -7.82
C ALA A 146 -0.86 -3.44 -7.98
N ALA A 147 -1.08 -2.47 -8.87
CA ALA A 147 -0.22 -1.30 -9.00
C ALA A 147 -0.22 -0.43 -7.73
N GLY A 148 -1.37 -0.30 -7.07
CA GLY A 148 -1.51 0.35 -5.77
C GLY A 148 -0.71 -0.34 -4.67
N VAL A 149 -0.80 -1.67 -4.59
CA VAL A 149 0.00 -2.50 -3.65
C VAL A 149 1.48 -2.28 -3.90
N ARG A 150 1.93 -2.37 -5.15
CA ARG A 150 3.32 -2.08 -5.52
C ARG A 150 3.75 -0.68 -5.08
N SER A 151 2.92 0.34 -5.31
CA SER A 151 3.24 1.71 -4.91
C SER A 151 3.31 1.87 -3.38
N ALA A 152 2.45 1.20 -2.64
CA ALA A 152 2.47 1.19 -1.18
C ALA A 152 3.71 0.47 -0.61
N THR A 153 4.18 -0.58 -1.28
CA THR A 153 5.39 -1.33 -0.88
C THR A 153 6.68 -0.52 -1.07
N LEU A 154 6.66 0.50 -1.94
CA LEU A 154 7.83 1.36 -2.23
C LEU A 154 7.90 2.61 -1.32
N GLN A 155 6.98 2.78 -0.38
CA GLN A 155 6.98 3.87 0.61
C GLN A 155 7.92 3.54 1.76
#